data_d77efc84dba816cfaef7e306d27f3ec0
#
_entry.id   d77efc84dba816cfaef7e306d27f3ec0
#
_cell.length_a   1.000
_cell.length_b   1.000
_cell.length_c   1.000
_cell.angle_alpha   90.00
_cell.angle_beta   90.00
_cell.angle_gamma   90.00
#
_symmetry.space_group_name_H-M   'P 1'
#
loop_
_entity.id
_entity.type
_entity.pdbx_description
1 polymer ?
#
loop_
_entity_poly.entity_id
_entity_poly.type
_entity_poly.pdbx_seq_one_letter_code
_entity_poly.pdbx_strand_id
1 'polypeptide(L)'
;HLLLNSRIPSSSGYSNMIRNIGKTQNIGVDLTISSVNIQKRNFTWNTNFNLSHNKNTIKALSGEQFFLEEAKFGYNQKTHKIEVGKPIGQFYGYRTLGLYQVEDFDYDPNTKKYTLKEGIPYRGSRSETQPGMWKFADTDENKMIDENDQTVIGDANPKFFGGLNNSFTYKNFDLSIFFTFSYGGEVLNATKLTNTQAGKSGYNVLDAVNSNKRWMTINRNGDIITD
;
A
#
# COMPACT_ATOMS: atom_id res chain seq x y z
N HIS A 1 -13.24 -17.46 11.69
CA HIS A 1 -12.35 -18.45 11.09
C HIS A 1 -11.65 -17.84 9.87
N LEU A 2 -10.37 -18.10 9.70
CA LEU A 2 -9.54 -17.61 8.60
C LEU A 2 -9.11 -18.80 7.74
N LEU A 3 -9.53 -18.77 6.46
CA LEU A 3 -9.15 -19.78 5.47
C LEU A 3 -7.90 -19.28 4.73
N LEU A 4 -6.82 -20.03 4.82
CA LEU A 4 -5.56 -19.75 4.12
C LEU A 4 -5.06 -20.98 3.37
N ASN A 5 -4.25 -20.74 2.35
CA ASN A 5 -3.51 -21.79 1.65
C ASN A 5 -2.40 -22.32 2.56
N SER A 6 -2.45 -23.62 2.85
CA SER A 6 -1.40 -24.32 3.58
C SER A 6 -0.66 -25.27 2.63
N ARG A 7 0.65 -25.24 2.65
CA ARG A 7 1.45 -26.24 1.93
C ARG A 7 1.25 -27.60 2.57
N ILE A 8 1.10 -28.60 1.76
CA ILE A 8 1.00 -30.00 2.18
C ILE A 8 2.17 -30.79 1.59
N PRO A 9 2.55 -31.91 2.21
CA PRO A 9 3.62 -32.76 1.70
C PRO A 9 3.37 -33.17 0.25
N SER A 10 4.41 -33.15 -0.58
CA SER A 10 4.34 -33.49 -2.01
C SER A 10 3.86 -34.93 -2.24
N SER A 11 4.02 -35.80 -1.25
CA SER A 11 3.54 -37.19 -1.25
C SER A 11 2.01 -37.33 -1.36
N SER A 12 1.27 -36.26 -1.08
CA SER A 12 -0.21 -36.22 -1.21
C SER A 12 -0.71 -36.01 -2.64
N GLY A 13 0.17 -35.68 -3.59
CA GLY A 13 -0.18 -35.35 -4.97
C GLY A 13 -0.70 -33.92 -5.17
N TYR A 14 -0.81 -33.15 -4.12
CA TYR A 14 -1.25 -31.75 -4.14
C TYR A 14 -0.19 -30.86 -3.48
N SER A 15 -0.01 -29.64 -3.99
CA SER A 15 0.96 -28.68 -3.43
C SER A 15 0.38 -27.83 -2.29
N ASN A 16 -0.92 -27.55 -2.34
CA ASN A 16 -1.58 -26.67 -1.38
C ASN A 16 -3.00 -27.18 -1.05
N MET A 17 -3.44 -26.88 0.16
CA MET A 17 -4.80 -27.11 0.62
C MET A 17 -5.33 -25.89 1.36
N ILE A 18 -6.56 -25.50 1.09
CA ILE A 18 -7.24 -24.45 1.85
C ILE A 18 -7.68 -25.03 3.20
N ARG A 19 -7.16 -24.49 4.28
CA ARG A 19 -7.47 -24.92 5.64
C ARG A 19 -7.94 -23.76 6.50
N ASN A 20 -8.75 -24.07 7.50
CA ASN A 20 -9.09 -23.12 8.56
C ASN A 20 -7.96 -23.08 9.58
N ILE A 21 -7.01 -22.18 9.39
CA ILE A 21 -5.79 -22.11 10.18
C ILE A 21 -5.69 -20.87 11.06
N GLY A 22 -6.77 -20.08 11.15
CA GLY A 22 -6.73 -18.89 11.97
C GLY A 22 -8.05 -18.53 12.64
N LYS A 23 -7.93 -17.75 13.71
CA LYS A 23 -9.04 -17.09 14.39
C LYS A 23 -8.86 -15.60 14.27
N THR A 24 -9.93 -14.89 13.93
CA THR A 24 -9.99 -13.45 13.90
C THR A 24 -11.07 -12.93 14.84
N GLN A 25 -10.87 -11.74 15.33
CA GLN A 25 -11.84 -11.00 16.13
C GLN A 25 -12.04 -9.63 15.50
N ASN A 26 -13.32 -9.21 15.38
CA ASN A 26 -13.69 -7.86 15.03
C ASN A 26 -14.34 -7.20 16.24
N ILE A 27 -13.88 -6.01 16.57
CA ILE A 27 -14.47 -5.15 17.61
C ILE A 27 -14.71 -3.80 16.96
N GLY A 28 -15.94 -3.32 17.04
CA GLY A 28 -16.31 -2.06 16.42
C GLY A 28 -17.33 -1.29 17.24
N VAL A 29 -17.53 -0.05 16.84
CA VAL A 29 -18.55 0.84 17.35
C VAL A 29 -19.25 1.47 16.16
N ASP A 30 -20.59 1.43 16.20
CA ASP A 30 -21.47 2.06 15.23
C ASP A 30 -22.29 3.15 15.93
N LEU A 31 -22.26 4.35 15.37
CA LEU A 31 -23.05 5.49 15.79
C LEU A 31 -24.03 5.85 14.68
N THR A 32 -25.31 5.95 15.02
CA THR A 32 -26.34 6.45 14.12
C THR A 32 -27.09 7.60 14.78
N ILE A 33 -27.19 8.71 14.09
CA ILE A 33 -27.93 9.91 14.53
C ILE A 33 -28.96 10.23 13.47
N SER A 34 -30.25 10.22 13.88
CA SER A 34 -31.36 10.65 13.05
C SER A 34 -31.97 11.92 13.64
N SER A 35 -32.15 12.93 12.83
CA SER A 35 -32.66 14.25 13.26
C SER A 35 -33.73 14.76 12.31
N VAL A 36 -34.80 15.28 12.88
CA VAL A 36 -35.79 16.11 12.19
C VAL A 36 -35.39 17.56 12.42
N ASN A 37 -34.67 18.15 11.46
CA ASN A 37 -34.13 19.51 11.63
C ASN A 37 -35.19 20.58 11.51
N ILE A 38 -36.10 20.41 10.53
CA ILE A 38 -37.21 21.34 10.29
C ILE A 38 -38.42 20.48 9.92
N GLN A 39 -39.55 20.80 10.57
CA GLN A 39 -40.86 20.24 10.22
C GLN A 39 -41.90 21.34 10.19
N LYS A 40 -42.29 21.80 8.99
CA LYS A 40 -43.31 22.80 8.74
C LYS A 40 -44.34 22.26 7.74
N ARG A 41 -45.49 22.92 7.64
CA ARG A 41 -46.61 22.49 6.78
C ARG A 41 -46.19 22.14 5.33
N ASN A 42 -45.30 22.93 4.77
CA ASN A 42 -44.88 22.79 3.36
C ASN A 42 -43.37 22.45 3.19
N PHE A 43 -42.62 22.27 4.29
CA PHE A 43 -41.21 22.01 4.24
C PHE A 43 -40.74 21.11 5.39
N THR A 44 -40.11 20.02 5.05
CA THR A 44 -39.49 19.08 6.02
C THR A 44 -38.02 18.90 5.63
N TRP A 45 -37.14 18.91 6.63
CA TRP A 45 -35.74 18.55 6.47
C TRP A 45 -35.34 17.55 7.55
N ASN A 46 -34.91 16.37 7.09
CA ASN A 46 -34.40 15.30 7.94
C ASN A 46 -32.94 15.03 7.61
N THR A 47 -32.16 14.71 8.63
CA THR A 47 -30.78 14.28 8.49
C THR A 47 -30.61 12.92 9.14
N ASN A 48 -29.91 12.01 8.46
CA ASN A 48 -29.46 10.74 9.01
C ASN A 48 -27.93 10.65 8.82
N PHE A 49 -27.21 10.50 9.92
CA PHE A 49 -25.76 10.35 9.95
C PHE A 49 -25.41 9.02 10.57
N ASN A 50 -24.48 8.30 9.94
CA ASN A 50 -23.90 7.11 10.53
C ASN A 50 -22.36 7.18 10.47
N LEU A 51 -21.71 6.65 11.49
CA LEU A 51 -20.26 6.55 11.61
C LEU A 51 -19.93 5.20 12.23
N SER A 52 -19.07 4.46 11.56
CA SER A 52 -18.60 3.15 11.98
C SER A 52 -17.07 3.13 12.12
N HIS A 53 -16.60 2.53 13.19
CA HIS A 53 -15.21 2.13 13.40
C HIS A 53 -15.16 0.64 13.68
N ASN A 54 -14.30 -0.10 12.96
CA ASN A 54 -14.10 -1.53 13.18
C ASN A 54 -12.61 -1.86 13.20
N LYS A 55 -12.19 -2.60 14.24
CA LYS A 55 -10.84 -3.11 14.39
C LYS A 55 -10.84 -4.62 14.25
N ASN A 56 -10.26 -5.11 13.17
CA ASN A 56 -9.96 -6.52 12.98
C ASN A 56 -8.67 -6.91 13.70
N THR A 57 -8.60 -8.10 14.29
CA THR A 57 -7.38 -8.61 14.93
C THR A 57 -7.30 -10.12 14.74
N ILE A 58 -6.16 -10.61 14.30
CA ILE A 58 -5.83 -12.03 14.22
C ILE A 58 -5.48 -12.52 15.62
N LYS A 59 -6.24 -13.48 16.16
CA LYS A 59 -6.04 -14.00 17.52
C LYS A 59 -5.16 -15.23 17.57
N ALA A 60 -5.17 -16.04 16.53
CA ALA A 60 -4.33 -17.23 16.44
C ALA A 60 -4.14 -17.62 14.97
N LEU A 61 -2.99 -18.19 14.70
CA LEU A 61 -2.65 -18.90 13.46
C LEU A 61 -2.17 -20.30 13.87
N SER A 62 -2.50 -21.32 13.06
CA SER A 62 -2.21 -22.72 13.42
C SER A 62 -0.71 -23.01 13.35
N GLY A 63 -0.05 -22.87 14.48
CA GLY A 63 1.39 -23.22 14.65
C GLY A 63 2.38 -22.15 14.20
N GLU A 64 1.93 -21.06 13.56
CA GLU A 64 2.78 -20.02 13.04
C GLU A 64 2.50 -18.67 13.71
N GLN A 65 3.52 -17.81 13.80
CA GLN A 65 3.35 -16.45 14.29
C GLN A 65 2.90 -15.48 13.19
N PHE A 66 3.34 -15.74 11.95
CA PHE A 66 2.95 -14.97 10.79
C PHE A 66 3.05 -15.78 9.49
N PHE A 67 2.35 -15.30 8.47
CA PHE A 67 2.46 -15.75 7.07
C PHE A 67 2.68 -14.56 6.16
N LEU A 68 3.40 -14.80 5.05
CA LEU A 68 3.56 -13.84 3.98
C LEU A 68 2.78 -14.35 2.75
N GLU A 69 1.84 -13.54 2.30
CA GLU A 69 0.98 -13.87 1.15
C GLU A 69 1.36 -13.05 -0.09
N GLU A 70 1.27 -13.69 -1.24
CA GLU A 70 1.53 -13.06 -2.53
C GLU A 70 0.25 -12.49 -3.12
N ALA A 71 0.29 -11.23 -3.57
CA ALA A 71 -0.77 -10.72 -4.42
C ALA A 71 -0.52 -11.19 -5.87
N LYS A 72 -1.49 -11.89 -6.45
CA LYS A 72 -1.40 -12.45 -7.81
C LYS A 72 -1.70 -11.38 -8.88
N PHE A 73 -0.73 -10.50 -9.15
CA PHE A 73 -0.85 -9.47 -10.20
C PHE A 73 0.31 -9.45 -11.20
N GLY A 74 0.87 -10.63 -11.49
CA GLY A 74 1.96 -10.79 -12.46
C GLY A 74 3.37 -10.68 -11.88
N TYR A 75 3.48 -10.52 -10.56
CA TYR A 75 4.74 -10.58 -9.82
C TYR A 75 4.59 -11.56 -8.66
N ASN A 76 5.54 -12.47 -8.51
CA ASN A 76 5.60 -13.41 -7.37
C ASN A 76 6.28 -12.72 -6.19
N GLN A 77 5.67 -11.66 -5.68
CA GLN A 77 6.17 -10.92 -4.53
C GLN A 77 5.23 -11.04 -3.35
N LYS A 78 5.80 -11.28 -2.19
CA LYS A 78 5.08 -11.28 -0.92
C LYS A 78 4.74 -9.83 -0.58
N THR A 79 3.45 -9.51 -0.61
CA THR A 79 2.94 -8.13 -0.47
C THR A 79 2.08 -7.92 0.75
N HIS A 80 1.71 -9.00 1.44
CA HIS A 80 0.87 -8.93 2.63
C HIS A 80 1.47 -9.75 3.77
N LYS A 81 1.39 -9.20 4.99
CA LYS A 81 1.77 -9.90 6.22
C LYS A 81 0.52 -10.19 7.04
N ILE A 82 0.35 -11.45 7.39
CA ILE A 82 -0.71 -11.95 8.27
C ILE A 82 -0.04 -12.38 9.56
N GLU A 83 -0.22 -11.62 10.64
CA GLU A 83 0.51 -11.77 11.89
C GLU A 83 -0.44 -11.79 13.09
N VAL A 84 -0.16 -12.65 14.07
CA VAL A 84 -0.94 -12.72 15.32
C VAL A 84 -0.85 -11.38 16.05
N GLY A 85 -2.01 -10.89 16.53
CA GLY A 85 -2.13 -9.59 17.22
C GLY A 85 -2.29 -8.40 16.29
N LYS A 86 -2.15 -8.57 14.97
CA LYS A 86 -2.28 -7.53 13.97
C LYS A 86 -3.58 -7.68 13.15
N PRO A 87 -4.02 -6.62 12.45
CA PRO A 87 -5.17 -6.72 11.55
C PRO A 87 -4.84 -7.52 10.28
N ILE A 88 -5.86 -8.04 9.63
CA ILE A 88 -5.75 -8.55 8.26
C ILE A 88 -5.65 -7.36 7.31
N GLY A 89 -4.88 -7.50 6.22
CA GLY A 89 -4.76 -6.47 5.18
C GLY A 89 -3.57 -5.54 5.34
N GLN A 90 -2.57 -5.94 6.15
CA GLN A 90 -1.31 -5.22 6.24
C GLN A 90 -0.48 -5.44 4.97
N PHE A 91 -0.08 -4.35 4.33
CA PHE A 91 0.88 -4.37 3.23
C PHE A 91 2.29 -4.48 3.78
N TYR A 92 3.07 -5.35 3.15
CA TYR A 92 4.42 -5.70 3.60
C TYR A 92 5.43 -5.50 2.48
N GLY A 93 6.57 -4.91 2.79
CA GLY A 93 7.62 -4.64 1.81
C GLY A 93 8.66 -3.65 2.32
N TYR A 94 9.47 -3.13 1.41
CA TYR A 94 10.49 -2.14 1.73
C TYR A 94 9.89 -0.74 1.79
N ARG A 95 10.26 0.02 2.81
CA ARG A 95 9.92 1.45 2.88
C ARG A 95 10.89 2.24 2.01
N THR A 96 10.36 2.91 0.99
CA THR A 96 11.19 3.76 0.12
C THR A 96 11.52 5.10 0.78
N LEU A 97 12.75 5.56 0.58
CA LEU A 97 13.24 6.89 0.93
C LEU A 97 13.36 7.81 -0.31
N GLY A 98 12.81 7.39 -1.45
CA GLY A 98 12.94 8.06 -2.72
C GLY A 98 13.97 7.39 -3.63
N LEU A 99 14.70 8.18 -4.37
CA LEU A 99 15.75 7.69 -5.27
C LEU A 99 17.12 8.08 -4.74
N TYR A 100 18.15 7.29 -5.05
CA TYR A 100 19.51 7.73 -4.84
C TYR A 100 19.80 8.97 -5.68
N GLN A 101 20.29 10.02 -5.03
CA GLN A 101 20.67 11.28 -5.66
C GLN A 101 22.13 11.23 -6.11
N VAL A 102 22.54 12.16 -6.97
CA VAL A 102 23.93 12.24 -7.46
C VAL A 102 24.90 12.48 -6.30
N GLU A 103 24.47 13.23 -5.28
CA GLU A 103 25.23 13.53 -4.06
C GLU A 103 25.53 12.31 -3.20
N ASP A 104 24.77 11.23 -3.34
CA ASP A 104 25.04 9.96 -2.66
C ASP A 104 26.28 9.24 -3.23
N PHE A 105 26.88 9.76 -4.32
CA PHE A 105 27.98 9.13 -5.07
C PHE A 105 29.19 10.03 -5.20
N ASP A 106 30.34 9.41 -5.37
CA ASP A 106 31.56 10.04 -5.90
C ASP A 106 31.60 9.77 -7.41
N TYR A 107 31.79 10.84 -8.20
CA TYR A 107 31.87 10.76 -9.66
C TYR A 107 33.31 10.86 -10.13
N ASP A 108 33.75 9.87 -10.91
CA ASP A 108 35.05 9.90 -11.58
C ASP A 108 34.90 10.38 -13.05
N PRO A 109 35.37 11.58 -13.41
CA PRO A 109 35.21 12.11 -14.76
C PRO A 109 35.99 11.34 -15.82
N ASN A 110 37.05 10.62 -15.45
CA ASN A 110 37.90 9.88 -16.40
C ASN A 110 37.19 8.58 -16.83
N THR A 111 36.62 7.87 -15.88
CA THR A 111 35.90 6.61 -16.12
C THR A 111 34.40 6.81 -16.35
N LYS A 112 33.87 8.01 -16.09
CA LYS A 112 32.45 8.36 -16.14
C LYS A 112 31.58 7.43 -15.25
N LYS A 113 32.13 7.01 -14.10
CA LYS A 113 31.48 6.11 -13.18
C LYS A 113 31.08 6.82 -11.89
N TYR A 114 29.92 6.42 -11.38
CA TYR A 114 29.46 6.77 -10.04
C TYR A 114 29.79 5.65 -9.07
N THR A 115 30.41 5.99 -7.95
CA THR A 115 30.71 5.06 -6.86
C THR A 115 29.93 5.49 -5.63
N LEU A 116 29.07 4.63 -5.09
CA LEU A 116 28.26 4.94 -3.91
C LEU A 116 29.18 5.25 -2.72
N LYS A 117 28.94 6.36 -2.04
CA LYS A 117 29.72 6.79 -0.87
C LYS A 117 29.63 5.78 0.27
N GLU A 118 30.68 5.75 1.09
CA GLU A 118 30.70 4.88 2.27
C GLU A 118 29.60 5.26 3.26
N GLY A 119 29.03 4.23 3.92
CA GLY A 119 28.01 4.42 4.92
C GLY A 119 26.59 4.55 4.38
N ILE A 120 26.38 4.65 3.07
CA ILE A 120 25.05 4.68 2.46
C ILE A 120 24.58 3.25 2.24
N PRO A 121 23.37 2.87 2.77
CA PRO A 121 22.80 1.55 2.56
C PRO A 121 22.54 1.25 1.07
N TYR A 122 22.71 0.00 0.67
CA TYR A 122 22.50 -0.45 -0.71
C TYR A 122 21.86 -1.82 -0.76
N ARG A 123 21.21 -2.14 -1.88
CA ARG A 123 20.58 -3.44 -2.14
C ARG A 123 21.38 -4.20 -3.20
N GLY A 124 21.69 -5.48 -2.91
CA GLY A 124 22.48 -6.32 -3.82
C GLY A 124 23.95 -5.96 -3.83
N SER A 125 24.43 -5.28 -4.87
CA SER A 125 25.85 -4.88 -5.01
C SER A 125 26.01 -3.38 -4.93
N ARG A 126 26.97 -2.93 -4.11
CA ARG A 126 27.34 -1.52 -4.00
C ARG A 126 27.84 -0.93 -5.33
N SER A 127 28.59 -1.70 -6.09
CA SER A 127 29.14 -1.28 -7.38
C SER A 127 28.10 -1.17 -8.49
N GLU A 128 26.95 -1.81 -8.33
CA GLU A 128 25.83 -1.76 -9.28
C GLU A 128 24.79 -0.71 -8.92
N THR A 129 24.87 -0.14 -7.71
CA THR A 129 23.96 0.93 -7.28
C THR A 129 24.32 2.21 -8.01
N GLN A 130 23.32 2.84 -8.64
CA GLN A 130 23.48 4.03 -9.47
C GLN A 130 22.51 5.14 -9.06
N PRO A 131 22.80 6.43 -9.36
CA PRO A 131 21.85 7.52 -9.20
C PRO A 131 20.53 7.21 -9.93
N GLY A 132 19.41 7.56 -9.31
CA GLY A 132 18.08 7.30 -9.84
C GLY A 132 17.50 5.91 -9.55
N MET A 133 18.26 5.00 -8.93
CA MET A 133 17.71 3.75 -8.39
C MET A 133 16.93 4.00 -7.10
N TRP A 134 16.01 3.10 -6.76
CA TRP A 134 15.22 3.19 -5.52
C TRP A 134 16.11 3.04 -4.29
N LYS A 135 16.01 4.01 -3.38
CA LYS A 135 16.64 4.01 -2.06
C LYS A 135 15.64 3.54 -1.02
N PHE A 136 15.99 2.52 -0.25
CA PHE A 136 15.14 1.93 0.78
C PHE A 136 15.69 2.22 2.17
N ALA A 137 14.79 2.16 3.16
CA ALA A 137 15.17 2.29 4.56
C ALA A 137 15.89 1.02 5.01
N ASP A 138 17.05 1.20 5.62
CA ASP A 138 17.80 0.21 6.37
C ASP A 138 17.22 0.19 7.80
N THR A 139 16.50 -0.85 8.16
CA THR A 139 15.74 -0.92 9.42
C THR A 139 16.55 -1.56 10.55
N ASP A 140 17.56 -2.35 10.22
CA ASP A 140 18.46 -2.99 11.18
C ASP A 140 19.86 -2.33 11.26
N GLU A 141 20.08 -1.25 10.48
CA GLU A 141 21.28 -0.41 10.46
C GLU A 141 22.57 -1.16 10.04
N ASN A 142 22.42 -2.27 9.32
CA ASN A 142 23.54 -3.08 8.84
C ASN A 142 24.15 -2.59 7.52
N LYS A 143 23.55 -1.56 6.88
CA LYS A 143 23.92 -0.92 5.61
C LYS A 143 23.75 -1.79 4.37
N MET A 144 23.09 -2.91 4.50
CA MET A 144 22.70 -3.78 3.40
C MET A 144 21.18 -3.95 3.41
N ILE A 145 20.52 -3.59 2.31
CA ILE A 145 19.07 -3.75 2.18
C ILE A 145 18.75 -5.17 1.77
N ASP A 146 18.23 -5.95 2.71
CA ASP A 146 17.84 -7.35 2.51
C ASP A 146 16.40 -7.64 3.01
N GLU A 147 16.05 -8.92 3.14
CA GLU A 147 14.69 -9.31 3.56
C GLU A 147 14.34 -8.86 5.00
N ASN A 148 15.34 -8.58 5.86
CA ASN A 148 15.14 -8.13 7.22
C ASN A 148 14.67 -6.66 7.29
N ASP A 149 14.92 -5.89 6.22
CA ASP A 149 14.46 -4.49 6.10
C ASP A 149 13.00 -4.35 5.67
N GLN A 150 12.36 -5.47 5.35
CA GLN A 150 10.95 -5.45 5.02
C GLN A 150 10.10 -5.21 6.27
N THR A 151 9.15 -4.30 6.16
CA THR A 151 8.26 -3.91 7.25
C THR A 151 6.82 -3.74 6.76
N VAL A 152 5.90 -3.51 7.69
CA VAL A 152 4.54 -3.12 7.34
C VAL A 152 4.59 -1.69 6.80
N ILE A 153 4.21 -1.53 5.52
CA ILE A 153 4.25 -0.26 4.80
C ILE A 153 2.87 0.37 4.62
N GLY A 154 1.81 -0.34 4.98
CA GLY A 154 0.45 0.17 4.91
C GLY A 154 -0.59 -0.81 5.47
N ASP A 155 -1.84 -0.34 5.57
CA ASP A 155 -2.99 -1.09 6.09
C ASP A 155 -4.23 -0.79 5.24
N ALA A 156 -4.89 -1.83 4.74
CA ALA A 156 -6.10 -1.70 3.93
C ALA A 156 -7.34 -1.33 4.76
N ASN A 157 -7.29 -1.43 6.09
CA ASN A 157 -8.44 -1.20 6.93
C ASN A 157 -8.70 0.31 7.13
N PRO A 158 -9.90 0.81 6.84
CA PRO A 158 -10.26 2.19 7.15
C PRO A 158 -10.32 2.41 8.67
N LYS A 159 -9.91 3.59 9.11
CA LYS A 159 -10.03 3.99 10.52
C LYS A 159 -11.47 4.24 10.91
N PHE A 160 -12.23 4.86 10.01
CA PHE A 160 -13.68 5.03 10.14
C PHE A 160 -14.30 5.22 8.76
N PHE A 161 -15.57 4.88 8.66
CA PHE A 161 -16.38 5.08 7.46
C PHE A 161 -17.81 5.36 7.87
N GLY A 162 -18.58 5.93 6.95
CA GLY A 162 -19.95 6.29 7.26
C GLY A 162 -20.67 6.96 6.11
N GLY A 163 -21.82 7.54 6.45
CA GLY A 163 -22.65 8.25 5.50
C GLY A 163 -23.46 9.36 6.16
N LEU A 164 -23.83 10.33 5.34
CA LEU A 164 -24.70 11.43 5.67
C LEU A 164 -25.80 11.53 4.63
N ASN A 165 -27.03 11.34 5.04
CA ASN A 165 -28.20 11.55 4.20
C ASN A 165 -28.97 12.77 4.66
N ASN A 166 -29.28 13.68 3.75
CA ASN A 166 -30.21 14.78 3.96
C ASN A 166 -31.39 14.63 3.03
N SER A 167 -32.60 14.62 3.60
CA SER A 167 -33.86 14.52 2.86
C SER A 167 -34.66 15.80 3.07
N PHE A 168 -35.06 16.41 1.99
CA PHE A 168 -35.83 17.65 1.95
C PHE A 168 -37.14 17.38 1.20
N THR A 169 -38.26 17.73 1.80
CA THR A 169 -39.57 17.75 1.14
C THR A 169 -40.08 19.16 1.13
N TYR A 170 -40.38 19.68 -0.04
CA TYR A 170 -41.00 21.02 -0.19
C TYR A 170 -42.25 20.93 -1.07
N LYS A 171 -43.42 21.04 -0.48
CA LYS A 171 -44.71 20.85 -1.17
C LYS A 171 -44.73 19.44 -1.84
N ASN A 172 -44.72 19.42 -3.18
CA ASN A 172 -44.76 18.18 -4.00
C ASN A 172 -43.35 17.76 -4.51
N PHE A 173 -42.28 18.38 -4.03
CA PHE A 173 -40.91 18.08 -4.43
C PHE A 173 -40.17 17.41 -3.29
N ASP A 174 -39.49 16.31 -3.59
CA ASP A 174 -38.60 15.61 -2.69
C ASP A 174 -37.17 15.60 -3.26
N LEU A 175 -36.20 15.92 -2.40
CA LEU A 175 -34.78 15.88 -2.71
C LEU A 175 -34.06 15.07 -1.62
N SER A 176 -33.32 14.06 -2.01
CA SER A 176 -32.43 13.33 -1.11
C SER A 176 -30.99 13.45 -1.59
N ILE A 177 -30.09 13.84 -0.69
CA ILE A 177 -28.66 13.96 -0.95
C ILE A 177 -27.93 13.04 0.00
N PHE A 178 -27.21 12.07 -0.56
CA PHE A 178 -26.49 11.07 0.18
C PHE A 178 -24.99 11.16 -0.10
N PHE A 179 -24.19 11.28 0.96
CA PHE A 179 -22.75 11.24 0.93
C PHE A 179 -22.26 10.02 1.67
N THR A 180 -21.29 9.32 1.08
CA THR A 180 -20.52 8.28 1.78
C THR A 180 -19.09 8.75 1.92
N PHE A 181 -18.45 8.36 3.02
CA PHE A 181 -17.05 8.64 3.26
C PHE A 181 -16.35 7.45 3.90
N SER A 182 -15.06 7.32 3.62
CA SER A 182 -14.16 6.40 4.27
C SER A 182 -12.84 7.11 4.50
N TYR A 183 -12.32 7.04 5.70
CA TYR A 183 -11.05 7.66 6.07
C TYR A 183 -10.05 6.64 6.58
N GLY A 184 -8.80 6.75 6.15
CA GLY A 184 -7.78 5.73 6.33
C GLY A 184 -8.02 4.58 5.34
N GLY A 185 -7.24 3.54 5.49
CA GLY A 185 -7.22 2.45 4.52
C GLY A 185 -6.43 2.80 3.27
N GLU A 186 -5.46 1.97 2.97
CA GLU A 186 -4.60 2.12 1.81
C GLU A 186 -4.94 1.06 0.78
N VAL A 187 -4.62 1.32 -0.47
CA VAL A 187 -4.89 0.40 -1.58
C VAL A 187 -3.60 0.11 -2.32
N LEU A 188 -3.28 -1.17 -2.48
CA LEU A 188 -2.20 -1.60 -3.35
C LEU A 188 -2.58 -1.35 -4.81
N ASN A 189 -1.99 -0.32 -5.42
CA ASN A 189 -2.24 0.01 -6.82
C ASN A 189 -1.39 -0.86 -7.75
N ALA A 190 -1.86 -2.07 -8.05
CA ALA A 190 -1.19 -3.02 -8.93
C ALA A 190 -1.05 -2.48 -10.37
N THR A 191 -2.02 -1.71 -10.86
CA THR A 191 -1.95 -1.07 -12.18
C THR A 191 -0.80 -0.08 -12.26
N LYS A 192 -0.62 0.76 -11.23
CA LYS A 192 0.52 1.67 -11.15
C LYS A 192 1.84 0.90 -11.11
N LEU A 193 1.93 -0.12 -10.28
CA LEU A 193 3.13 -0.95 -10.16
C LEU A 193 3.52 -1.61 -11.49
N THR A 194 2.54 -2.12 -12.24
CA THR A 194 2.77 -2.80 -13.51
C THR A 194 3.12 -1.82 -14.63
N ASN A 195 2.44 -0.68 -14.71
CA ASN A 195 2.51 0.24 -15.86
C ASN A 195 3.45 1.44 -15.63
N THR A 196 4.25 1.44 -14.56
CA THR A 196 5.35 2.40 -14.38
C THR A 196 6.71 1.86 -14.80
N GLN A 197 6.78 0.64 -15.33
CA GLN A 197 8.03 0.03 -15.81
C GLN A 197 8.30 0.43 -17.26
N ALA A 198 9.11 1.45 -17.47
CA ALA A 198 9.40 2.03 -18.79
C ALA A 198 10.15 1.09 -19.75
N GLY A 199 10.77 0.02 -19.26
CA GLY A 199 11.56 -0.92 -20.08
C GLY A 199 10.80 -2.14 -20.61
N LYS A 200 9.53 -2.28 -20.30
CA LYS A 200 8.75 -3.46 -20.68
C LYS A 200 8.12 -3.28 -22.05
N SER A 201 8.65 -3.97 -23.05
CA SER A 201 8.15 -3.93 -24.43
C SER A 201 6.70 -4.45 -24.55
N GLY A 202 5.88 -3.78 -25.38
CA GLY A 202 4.49 -4.18 -25.64
C GLY A 202 3.45 -3.74 -24.61
N TYR A 203 3.83 -2.91 -23.64
CA TYR A 203 2.92 -2.37 -22.63
C TYR A 203 2.84 -0.85 -22.69
N ASN A 204 1.65 -0.30 -22.50
CA ASN A 204 1.48 1.13 -22.29
C ASN A 204 1.96 1.51 -20.89
N VAL A 205 2.68 2.61 -20.80
CA VAL A 205 3.11 3.18 -19.50
C VAL A 205 2.19 4.33 -19.10
N LEU A 206 2.07 4.55 -17.79
CA LEU A 206 1.33 5.69 -17.25
C LEU A 206 2.07 7.00 -17.56
N ASP A 207 1.34 8.10 -17.71
CA ASP A 207 1.89 9.45 -17.90
C ASP A 207 2.87 9.88 -16.78
N ALA A 208 2.77 9.25 -15.62
CA ALA A 208 3.71 9.46 -14.51
C ALA A 208 5.18 9.15 -14.86
N VAL A 209 5.44 8.34 -15.89
CA VAL A 209 6.79 7.95 -16.36
C VAL A 209 7.16 8.61 -17.69
N ASN A 210 6.50 9.69 -18.08
CA ASN A 210 6.88 10.43 -19.27
C ASN A 210 8.28 11.06 -19.10
N SER A 211 8.88 11.46 -20.23
CA SER A 211 10.24 11.99 -20.28
C SER A 211 10.50 13.23 -19.41
N ASN A 212 9.44 13.91 -18.97
CA ASN A 212 9.56 15.13 -18.16
C ASN A 212 9.40 14.88 -16.65
N LYS A 213 8.91 13.67 -16.28
CA LYS A 213 8.59 13.32 -14.86
C LYS A 213 9.46 12.18 -14.33
N ARG A 214 10.19 11.46 -15.20
CA ARG A 214 11.10 10.41 -14.77
C ARG A 214 12.46 10.97 -14.38
N TRP A 215 13.13 10.29 -13.50
CA TRP A 215 14.53 10.58 -13.18
C TRP A 215 15.41 10.50 -14.45
N MET A 216 16.31 11.46 -14.59
CA MET A 216 17.38 11.47 -15.59
C MET A 216 18.64 11.98 -14.91
N THR A 217 19.74 11.21 -14.97
CA THR A 217 21.03 11.64 -14.43
C THR A 217 21.63 12.79 -15.24
N ILE A 218 21.28 12.88 -16.52
CA ILE A 218 21.73 13.91 -17.45
C ILE A 218 20.49 14.53 -18.10
N ASN A 219 20.38 15.85 -18.11
CA ASN A 219 19.32 16.56 -18.81
C ASN A 219 19.49 16.51 -20.33
N ARG A 220 18.52 17.07 -21.08
CA ARG A 220 18.56 17.09 -22.55
C ARG A 220 19.74 17.92 -23.11
N ASN A 221 20.32 18.82 -22.34
CA ASN A 221 21.47 19.64 -22.72
C ASN A 221 22.79 18.95 -22.42
N GLY A 222 22.78 17.80 -21.75
CA GLY A 222 23.97 17.06 -21.35
C GLY A 222 24.54 17.42 -19.98
N ASP A 223 23.85 18.29 -19.22
CA ASP A 223 24.26 18.65 -17.85
C ASP A 223 23.84 17.57 -16.87
N ILE A 224 24.65 17.33 -15.84
CA ILE A 224 24.30 16.44 -14.73
C ILE A 224 23.19 17.09 -13.90
N ILE A 225 22.11 16.35 -13.65
CA ILE A 225 21.01 16.78 -12.79
C ILE A 225 21.43 16.48 -11.35
N THR A 226 21.41 17.52 -10.51
CA THR A 226 21.81 17.44 -9.10
C THR A 226 20.62 17.44 -8.13
N ASP A 227 19.38 17.55 -8.64
CA ASP A 227 18.13 17.58 -7.83
C ASP A 227 17.19 16.41 -8.14
#